data_8a57d48e64cdcbf564797f1fa0f80bdb
#
_entry.id   8a57d48e64cdcbf564797f1fa0f80bdb
#
_cell.length_a   1.000
_cell.length_b   1.000
_cell.length_c   1.000
_cell.angle_alpha   90.00
_cell.angle_beta   90.00
_cell.angle_gamma   90.00
#
_symmetry.space_group_name_H-M   'P 1'
#
loop_
_entity.id
_entity.type
_entity.pdbx_description
1 polymer ?
#
loop_
_entity_poly.entity_id
_entity_poly.type
_entity_poly.pdbx_seq_one_letter_code
_entity_poly.pdbx_strand_id
1 'polypeptide(L)'
;MRTPLTLLALLALPLHAAEAPATLLAQADKELLSDGLTSEAKAADWKVAKGKWVRTAEGIKVEELPADNHGAAGRLNQKLGDFIIAFDFRLDGAKSISLSINDAKEHMARVLITPAAFRIQRDDHDHDGPDKAVVFLNQAEKFAAGSWHHVVLEMVGDTMVTTIDGKNSGWGRDELFKTEKANPGLTCAGQSATFRNFSLWSAKAEP
;
A
#
# COMPACT_ATOMS: atom_id res chain seq x y z
N MET A 1 -16.58 48.84 -36.99
CA MET A 1 -15.54 47.91 -36.53
C MET A 1 -16.21 46.86 -35.66
N ARG A 2 -16.28 45.61 -36.12
CA ARG A 2 -16.87 44.47 -35.37
C ARG A 2 -15.74 43.65 -34.81
N THR A 3 -15.61 43.62 -33.48
CA THR A 3 -14.61 42.79 -32.75
C THR A 3 -15.05 41.31 -32.78
N PRO A 4 -14.20 40.36 -33.17
CA PRO A 4 -14.56 38.97 -33.10
C PRO A 4 -14.50 38.49 -31.65
N LEU A 5 -15.56 37.83 -31.19
CA LEU A 5 -15.65 37.14 -29.92
C LEU A 5 -14.96 35.79 -30.06
N THR A 6 -13.76 35.64 -29.48
CA THR A 6 -13.04 34.37 -29.46
C THR A 6 -13.64 33.48 -28.36
N LEU A 7 -14.34 32.43 -28.78
CA LEU A 7 -14.90 31.42 -27.90
C LEU A 7 -13.76 30.48 -27.45
N LEU A 8 -13.34 30.60 -26.18
CA LEU A 8 -12.36 29.69 -25.56
C LEU A 8 -13.09 28.39 -25.20
N ALA A 9 -12.89 27.35 -25.98
CA ALA A 9 -13.37 26.01 -25.65
C ALA A 9 -12.51 25.41 -24.51
N LEU A 10 -13.07 25.29 -23.33
CA LEU A 10 -12.48 24.54 -22.23
C LEU A 10 -12.56 23.03 -22.59
N LEU A 11 -11.45 22.45 -23.00
CA LEU A 11 -11.32 20.99 -23.11
C LEU A 11 -11.32 20.41 -21.67
N ALA A 12 -12.44 19.84 -21.27
CA ALA A 12 -12.49 18.98 -20.08
C ALA A 12 -11.68 17.72 -20.39
N LEU A 13 -10.50 17.58 -19.79
CA LEU A 13 -9.74 16.33 -19.80
C LEU A 13 -10.58 15.28 -19.06
N PRO A 14 -10.76 14.07 -19.64
CA PRO A 14 -11.46 13.01 -18.94
C PRO A 14 -10.69 12.65 -17.68
N LEU A 15 -11.39 12.60 -16.55
CA LEU A 15 -10.89 12.05 -15.29
C LEU A 15 -10.65 10.56 -15.57
N HIS A 16 -9.41 10.15 -15.78
CA HIS A 16 -9.08 8.74 -15.90
C HIS A 16 -9.29 8.11 -14.52
N ALA A 17 -10.26 7.20 -14.42
CA ALA A 17 -10.30 6.25 -13.33
C ALA A 17 -9.00 5.44 -13.37
N ALA A 18 -8.41 5.14 -12.22
CA ALA A 18 -7.25 4.28 -12.18
C ALA A 18 -7.60 2.93 -12.82
N GLU A 19 -6.71 2.39 -13.64
CA GLU A 19 -6.87 1.05 -14.18
C GLU A 19 -6.75 0.04 -13.04
N ALA A 20 -7.66 -0.93 -12.99
CA ALA A 20 -7.62 -1.97 -11.99
C ALA A 20 -6.32 -2.78 -12.12
N PRO A 21 -5.63 -3.09 -11.00
CA PRO A 21 -4.38 -3.85 -11.03
C PRO A 21 -4.61 -5.29 -11.53
N ALA A 22 -3.59 -5.89 -12.15
CA ALA A 22 -3.59 -7.31 -12.46
C ALA A 22 -3.52 -8.14 -11.17
N THR A 23 -4.38 -9.11 -11.02
CA THR A 23 -4.64 -9.90 -9.81
C THR A 23 -4.48 -11.40 -10.06
N LEU A 24 -4.29 -12.17 -8.98
CA LEU A 24 -4.16 -13.64 -9.00
C LEU A 24 -5.27 -14.37 -8.23
N LEU A 25 -5.92 -13.68 -7.29
CA LEU A 25 -6.91 -14.28 -6.37
C LEU A 25 -8.31 -13.72 -6.57
N ALA A 26 -8.42 -12.48 -6.98
CA ALA A 26 -9.67 -11.74 -6.93
C ALA A 26 -9.86 -10.84 -8.15
N GLN A 27 -11.10 -10.49 -8.43
CA GLN A 27 -11.43 -9.41 -9.36
C GLN A 27 -11.66 -8.10 -8.61
N ALA A 28 -11.09 -7.01 -9.10
CA ALA A 28 -11.41 -5.67 -8.62
C ALA A 28 -12.88 -5.35 -8.96
N ASP A 29 -13.62 -4.89 -7.94
CA ASP A 29 -15.04 -4.55 -8.10
C ASP A 29 -15.24 -3.03 -8.17
N LYS A 30 -14.98 -2.34 -7.07
CA LYS A 30 -15.17 -0.89 -6.97
C LYS A 30 -13.91 -0.22 -6.47
N GLU A 31 -13.46 0.84 -7.16
CA GLU A 31 -12.43 1.72 -6.64
C GLU A 31 -12.94 2.44 -5.38
N LEU A 32 -12.28 2.23 -4.25
CA LEU A 32 -12.59 2.86 -2.97
C LEU A 32 -11.72 4.10 -2.74
N LEU A 33 -10.50 4.07 -3.23
CA LEU A 33 -9.53 5.16 -3.11
C LEU A 33 -8.51 5.09 -4.25
N SER A 34 -8.16 6.26 -4.78
CA SER A 34 -6.98 6.47 -5.61
C SER A 34 -6.25 7.71 -5.12
N ASP A 35 -4.98 7.57 -4.76
CA ASP A 35 -4.12 8.66 -4.32
C ASP A 35 -2.74 8.52 -4.99
N GLY A 36 -2.44 9.41 -5.92
CA GLY A 36 -1.12 9.44 -6.57
C GLY A 36 0.04 9.66 -5.60
N LEU A 37 -0.25 10.07 -4.35
CA LEU A 37 0.71 10.40 -3.28
C LEU A 37 1.67 11.54 -3.65
N THR A 38 1.44 12.23 -4.77
CA THR A 38 2.23 13.38 -5.21
C THR A 38 1.74 14.69 -4.60
N SER A 39 2.53 15.76 -4.71
CA SER A 39 2.14 17.10 -4.28
C SER A 39 0.93 17.66 -5.02
N GLU A 40 0.67 17.19 -6.23
CA GLU A 40 -0.44 17.62 -7.09
C GLU A 40 -1.70 16.75 -6.92
N ALA A 41 -1.55 15.55 -6.35
CA ALA A 41 -2.68 14.63 -6.13
C ALA A 41 -3.58 15.15 -5.00
N LYS A 42 -4.90 14.92 -5.15
CA LYS A 42 -5.83 15.07 -4.03
C LYS A 42 -5.43 14.07 -2.93
N ALA A 43 -5.04 14.59 -1.78
CA ALA A 43 -4.59 13.76 -0.67
C ALA A 43 -5.75 12.97 -0.07
N ALA A 44 -5.56 11.67 0.12
CA ALA A 44 -6.36 10.87 1.02
C ALA A 44 -6.06 11.23 2.49
N ASP A 45 -6.96 10.82 3.40
CA ASP A 45 -6.84 11.12 4.83
C ASP A 45 -5.85 10.17 5.53
N TRP A 46 -4.57 10.31 5.18
CA TRP A 46 -3.49 9.60 5.85
C TRP A 46 -3.25 10.18 7.24
N LYS A 47 -3.36 9.35 8.26
CA LYS A 47 -2.98 9.67 9.63
C LYS A 47 -1.51 9.31 9.85
N VAL A 48 -0.64 10.32 9.85
CA VAL A 48 0.78 10.15 10.16
C VAL A 48 0.92 9.96 11.67
N ALA A 49 1.42 8.81 12.08
CA ALA A 49 1.68 8.48 13.47
C ALA A 49 3.15 8.72 13.86
N LYS A 50 4.08 8.44 12.96
CA LYS A 50 5.53 8.52 13.16
C LYS A 50 6.24 8.94 11.89
N GLY A 51 7.44 9.52 12.05
CA GLY A 51 8.31 9.90 10.95
C GLY A 51 7.90 11.17 10.24
N LYS A 52 8.63 11.49 9.19
CA LYS A 52 8.41 12.66 8.35
C LYS A 52 7.87 12.22 6.99
N TRP A 53 6.75 12.80 6.59
CA TRP A 53 6.04 12.50 5.35
C TRP A 53 5.91 13.75 4.51
N VAL A 54 6.51 13.75 3.32
CA VAL A 54 6.53 14.92 2.44
C VAL A 54 6.09 14.52 1.03
N ARG A 55 4.99 15.09 0.56
CA ARG A 55 4.55 14.93 -0.83
C ARG A 55 5.47 15.72 -1.76
N THR A 56 5.95 15.06 -2.80
CA THR A 56 6.79 15.63 -3.86
C THR A 56 6.12 15.41 -5.22
N ALA A 57 6.71 15.88 -6.30
CA ALA A 57 6.23 15.60 -7.65
C ALA A 57 6.33 14.10 -8.03
N GLU A 58 7.23 13.34 -7.38
CA GLU A 58 7.46 11.91 -7.68
C GLU A 58 6.63 10.96 -6.81
N GLY A 59 6.07 11.44 -5.69
CA GLY A 59 5.35 10.64 -4.71
C GLY A 59 5.52 11.20 -3.30
N ILE A 60 5.10 10.45 -2.29
CA ILE A 60 5.31 10.81 -0.89
C ILE A 60 6.62 10.20 -0.39
N LYS A 61 7.57 11.06 -0.03
CA LYS A 61 8.82 10.64 0.61
C LYS A 61 8.58 10.47 2.11
N VAL A 62 8.98 9.32 2.62
CA VAL A 62 8.79 8.92 4.02
C VAL A 62 10.15 8.66 4.65
N GLU A 63 10.43 9.30 5.78
CA GLU A 63 11.69 9.22 6.50
C GLU A 63 11.45 8.82 7.96
N GLU A 64 12.25 7.87 8.46
CA GLU A 64 12.31 7.59 9.90
C GLU A 64 12.95 8.76 10.63
N LEU A 65 12.39 9.17 11.76
CA LEU A 65 12.97 10.18 12.64
C LEU A 65 13.56 9.50 13.88
N PRO A 66 14.86 9.70 14.18
CA PRO A 66 15.48 9.10 15.37
C PRO A 66 14.75 9.42 16.67
N ALA A 67 14.15 10.62 16.77
CA ALA A 67 13.40 11.05 17.94
C ALA A 67 12.14 10.22 18.21
N ASP A 68 11.58 9.55 17.19
CA ASP A 68 10.40 8.71 17.34
C ASP A 68 10.72 7.34 17.95
N ASN A 69 11.98 6.92 17.92
CA ASN A 69 12.45 5.60 18.34
C ASN A 69 11.61 4.46 17.72
N HIS A 70 11.16 4.68 16.49
CA HIS A 70 10.28 3.80 15.73
C HIS A 70 10.36 4.17 14.24
N GLY A 71 10.20 3.21 13.35
CA GLY A 71 10.06 3.50 11.92
C GLY A 71 8.90 4.45 11.62
N ALA A 72 9.00 5.19 10.54
CA ALA A 72 7.90 6.04 10.08
C ALA A 72 6.64 5.18 9.83
N ALA A 73 5.47 5.67 10.23
CA ALA A 73 4.20 4.96 10.08
C ALA A 73 3.06 5.94 9.75
N GLY A 74 2.31 5.63 8.70
CA GLY A 74 1.09 6.32 8.30
C GLY A 74 -0.01 5.32 7.98
N ARG A 75 -1.25 5.64 8.34
CA ARG A 75 -2.41 4.75 8.21
C ARG A 75 -3.59 5.45 7.55
N LEU A 76 -4.35 4.71 6.77
CA LEU A 76 -5.67 5.14 6.28
C LEU A 76 -6.74 4.63 7.24
N ASN A 77 -7.67 5.49 7.64
CA ASN A 77 -8.83 5.08 8.40
C ASN A 77 -9.93 4.60 7.44
N GLN A 78 -9.82 3.34 7.01
CA GLN A 78 -10.69 2.74 6.01
C GLN A 78 -11.07 1.32 6.43
N LYS A 79 -12.37 1.09 6.67
CA LYS A 79 -12.90 -0.25 6.89
C LYS A 79 -12.96 -1.03 5.60
N LEU A 80 -12.50 -2.28 5.63
CA LEU A 80 -12.38 -3.16 4.48
C LEU A 80 -12.90 -4.55 4.81
N GLY A 81 -13.65 -5.12 3.87
CA GLY A 81 -13.91 -6.56 3.77
C GLY A 81 -12.80 -7.22 2.94
N ASP A 82 -13.19 -7.84 1.82
CA ASP A 82 -12.26 -8.31 0.80
C ASP A 82 -11.80 -7.12 -0.05
N PHE A 83 -10.51 -7.08 -0.36
CA PHE A 83 -9.92 -5.90 -0.99
C PHE A 83 -8.66 -6.21 -1.80
N ILE A 84 -8.30 -5.26 -2.67
CA ILE A 84 -7.03 -5.19 -3.38
C ILE A 84 -6.39 -3.83 -3.09
N ILE A 85 -5.12 -3.84 -2.75
CA ILE A 85 -4.28 -2.64 -2.63
C ILE A 85 -3.16 -2.75 -3.65
N ALA A 86 -2.93 -1.68 -4.41
CA ALA A 86 -1.76 -1.55 -5.26
C ALA A 86 -1.05 -0.22 -5.01
N PHE A 87 0.28 -0.23 -5.09
CA PHE A 87 1.11 0.97 -4.98
C PHE A 87 2.50 0.72 -5.56
N ASP A 88 3.19 1.80 -5.90
CA ASP A 88 4.61 1.74 -6.24
C ASP A 88 5.46 2.19 -5.06
N PHE A 89 6.65 1.59 -4.92
CA PHE A 89 7.65 2.00 -3.96
C PHE A 89 9.04 2.13 -4.58
N ARG A 90 9.87 2.95 -3.96
CA ARG A 90 11.29 3.09 -4.25
C ARG A 90 12.06 3.17 -2.93
N LEU A 91 13.10 2.33 -2.79
CA LEU A 91 13.95 2.36 -1.61
C LEU A 91 15.04 3.43 -1.80
N ASP A 92 14.98 4.48 -1.01
CA ASP A 92 15.92 5.61 -1.03
C ASP A 92 16.83 5.54 0.22
N GLY A 93 17.42 4.37 0.48
CA GLY A 93 18.21 4.07 1.68
C GLY A 93 17.42 3.48 2.85
N ALA A 94 16.15 3.14 2.66
CA ALA A 94 15.38 2.40 3.64
C ALA A 94 15.99 1.02 3.90
N LYS A 95 16.01 0.60 5.18
CA LYS A 95 16.32 -0.77 5.60
C LYS A 95 15.15 -1.71 5.33
N SER A 96 13.94 -1.20 5.49
CA SER A 96 12.70 -1.89 5.15
C SER A 96 11.54 -0.93 4.96
N ILE A 97 10.57 -1.37 4.19
CA ILE A 97 9.22 -0.82 4.14
C ILE A 97 8.21 -1.91 4.44
N SER A 98 7.01 -1.56 4.85
CA SER A 98 5.91 -2.53 4.89
C SER A 98 4.57 -1.92 4.54
N LEU A 99 3.70 -2.75 3.96
CA LEU A 99 2.26 -2.57 3.99
C LEU A 99 1.71 -3.42 5.13
N SER A 100 1.15 -2.78 6.16
CA SER A 100 0.50 -3.45 7.28
C SER A 100 -1.01 -3.38 7.12
N ILE A 101 -1.67 -4.50 7.39
CA ILE A 101 -3.11 -4.60 7.47
C ILE A 101 -3.48 -4.81 8.93
N ASN A 102 -4.38 -3.98 9.43
CA ASN A 102 -4.77 -4.00 10.83
C ASN A 102 -6.30 -4.18 10.93
N ASP A 103 -6.75 -4.72 12.02
CA ASP A 103 -8.15 -4.60 12.42
C ASP A 103 -8.36 -3.34 13.31
N ALA A 104 -9.46 -3.28 14.04
CA ALA A 104 -9.75 -2.15 14.93
C ALA A 104 -8.82 -2.07 16.15
N LYS A 105 -8.09 -3.13 16.46
CA LYS A 105 -7.29 -3.26 17.69
C LYS A 105 -5.80 -3.37 17.40
N GLU A 106 -5.39 -4.32 16.54
CA GLU A 106 -4.01 -4.75 16.40
C GLU A 106 -3.59 -5.02 14.94
N HIS A 107 -2.32 -5.32 14.77
CA HIS A 107 -1.75 -5.75 13.50
C HIS A 107 -2.26 -7.14 13.15
N MET A 108 -2.71 -7.31 11.91
CA MET A 108 -3.26 -8.57 11.42
C MET A 108 -2.31 -9.27 10.45
N ALA A 109 -1.84 -8.54 9.46
CA ALA A 109 -0.99 -9.08 8.40
C ALA A 109 0.02 -8.02 7.92
N ARG A 110 1.09 -8.50 7.31
CA ARG A 110 2.14 -7.62 6.79
C ARG A 110 2.81 -8.18 5.54
N VAL A 111 3.03 -7.30 4.58
CA VAL A 111 4.04 -7.45 3.53
C VAL A 111 5.23 -6.61 3.94
N LEU A 112 6.38 -7.23 4.20
CA LEU A 112 7.63 -6.57 4.55
C LEU A 112 8.61 -6.69 3.39
N ILE A 113 9.20 -5.60 2.97
CA ILE A 113 10.18 -5.53 1.88
C ILE A 113 11.47 -4.91 2.39
N THR A 114 12.58 -5.58 2.13
CA THR A 114 13.94 -5.10 2.39
C THR A 114 14.71 -5.01 1.07
N PRO A 115 15.90 -4.42 1.00
CA PRO A 115 16.70 -4.43 -0.23
C PRO A 115 17.05 -5.82 -0.78
N ALA A 116 16.92 -6.88 0.02
CA ALA A 116 17.36 -8.23 -0.32
C ALA A 116 16.26 -9.31 -0.27
N ALA A 117 15.07 -8.99 0.19
CA ALA A 117 13.99 -9.97 0.34
C ALA A 117 12.62 -9.32 0.47
N PHE A 118 11.56 -10.09 0.22
CA PHE A 118 10.23 -9.77 0.70
C PHE A 118 9.64 -10.91 1.52
N ARG A 119 8.76 -10.56 2.45
CA ARG A 119 8.13 -11.50 3.37
C ARG A 119 6.65 -11.22 3.48
N ILE A 120 5.84 -12.28 3.57
CA ILE A 120 4.41 -12.23 3.81
C ILE A 120 4.15 -12.97 5.11
N GLN A 121 3.40 -12.37 6.02
CA GLN A 121 3.14 -12.95 7.33
C GLN A 121 1.76 -12.56 7.89
N ARG A 122 1.19 -13.43 8.74
CA ARG A 122 0.27 -13.01 9.79
C ARG A 122 1.09 -12.46 10.94
N ASP A 123 0.72 -11.31 11.44
CA ASP A 123 1.37 -10.74 12.62
C ASP A 123 0.92 -11.47 13.91
N ASP A 124 1.67 -11.32 14.98
CA ASP A 124 1.27 -11.64 16.34
C ASP A 124 0.21 -10.61 16.75
N HIS A 125 -1.05 -11.03 16.75
CA HIS A 125 -2.19 -10.13 16.73
C HIS A 125 -2.40 -9.41 18.05
N ASP A 126 -2.15 -10.07 19.18
CA ASP A 126 -2.42 -9.51 20.50
C ASP A 126 -1.16 -9.19 21.32
N HIS A 127 0.02 -9.58 20.84
CA HIS A 127 1.30 -9.47 21.51
C HIS A 127 1.42 -10.23 22.83
N ASP A 128 0.34 -10.93 23.21
CA ASP A 128 0.24 -11.72 24.42
C ASP A 128 -0.02 -13.20 24.10
N GLY A 129 0.17 -14.09 25.06
CA GLY A 129 -0.18 -15.49 24.89
C GLY A 129 0.81 -16.34 24.05
N PRO A 130 0.38 -17.51 23.60
CA PRO A 130 1.24 -18.49 22.95
C PRO A 130 1.33 -18.30 21.43
N ASP A 131 0.39 -17.60 20.80
CA ASP A 131 0.42 -17.39 19.36
C ASP A 131 1.51 -16.38 18.97
N LYS A 132 2.13 -16.64 17.86
CA LYS A 132 3.24 -15.85 17.33
C LYS A 132 2.96 -15.49 15.88
N ALA A 133 3.70 -14.53 15.36
CA ALA A 133 3.66 -14.23 13.93
C ALA A 133 3.93 -15.50 13.10
N VAL A 134 3.13 -15.70 12.05
CA VAL A 134 3.28 -16.82 11.12
C VAL A 134 3.82 -16.30 9.80
N VAL A 135 5.04 -16.72 9.45
CA VAL A 135 5.66 -16.36 8.16
C VAL A 135 5.21 -17.36 7.11
N PHE A 136 4.45 -16.91 6.12
CA PHE A 136 4.00 -17.74 4.99
C PHE A 136 5.06 -17.82 3.90
N LEU A 137 5.75 -16.71 3.64
CA LEU A 137 6.83 -16.61 2.66
C LEU A 137 7.92 -15.67 3.18
N ASN A 138 9.16 -16.06 2.95
CA ASN A 138 10.32 -15.18 3.03
C ASN A 138 11.23 -15.50 1.84
N GLN A 139 11.11 -14.70 0.80
CA GLN A 139 11.78 -14.94 -0.49
C GLN A 139 12.93 -13.96 -0.67
N ALA A 140 14.10 -14.47 -1.02
CA ALA A 140 15.22 -13.65 -1.44
C ALA A 140 14.89 -13.01 -2.80
N GLU A 141 14.95 -11.68 -2.86
CA GLU A 141 14.70 -10.86 -4.04
C GLU A 141 15.46 -9.55 -3.89
N LYS A 142 16.11 -9.09 -4.97
CA LYS A 142 16.90 -7.86 -4.93
C LYS A 142 16.08 -6.68 -5.45
N PHE A 143 15.83 -5.73 -4.56
CA PHE A 143 15.22 -4.44 -4.88
C PHE A 143 16.31 -3.37 -4.93
N ALA A 144 16.68 -2.96 -6.14
CA ALA A 144 17.75 -1.99 -6.31
C ALA A 144 17.35 -0.61 -5.76
N ALA A 145 18.24 0.03 -5.01
CA ALA A 145 18.03 1.37 -4.53
C ALA A 145 17.77 2.35 -5.69
N GLY A 146 16.82 3.25 -5.54
CA GLY A 146 16.44 4.22 -6.55
C GLY A 146 15.58 3.67 -7.70
N SER A 147 15.28 2.36 -7.74
CA SER A 147 14.38 1.77 -8.73
C SER A 147 12.95 1.71 -8.19
N TRP A 148 11.99 1.96 -9.09
CA TRP A 148 10.57 1.79 -8.79
C TRP A 148 10.16 0.32 -8.92
N HIS A 149 9.34 -0.13 -7.99
CA HIS A 149 8.74 -1.45 -7.92
C HIS A 149 7.25 -1.33 -7.65
N HIS A 150 6.46 -2.27 -8.16
CA HIS A 150 5.00 -2.28 -8.03
C HIS A 150 4.55 -3.43 -7.14
N VAL A 151 3.70 -3.16 -6.17
CA VAL A 151 3.10 -4.15 -5.26
C VAL A 151 1.61 -4.23 -5.50
N VAL A 152 1.09 -5.45 -5.56
CA VAL A 152 -0.34 -5.75 -5.46
C VAL A 152 -0.55 -6.70 -4.29
N LEU A 153 -1.38 -6.30 -3.33
CA LEU A 153 -1.87 -7.14 -2.24
C LEU A 153 -3.35 -7.41 -2.44
N GLU A 154 -3.72 -8.67 -2.40
CA GLU A 154 -5.10 -9.16 -2.46
C GLU A 154 -5.43 -9.88 -1.15
N MET A 155 -6.57 -9.56 -0.53
CA MET A 155 -7.09 -10.32 0.60
C MET A 155 -8.55 -10.66 0.35
N VAL A 156 -8.85 -11.96 0.28
CA VAL A 156 -10.20 -12.49 0.06
C VAL A 156 -10.46 -13.65 1.01
N GLY A 157 -11.51 -13.52 1.81
CA GLY A 157 -11.83 -14.51 2.84
C GLY A 157 -10.66 -14.71 3.80
N ASP A 158 -10.14 -15.93 3.87
CA ASP A 158 -9.00 -16.33 4.71
C ASP A 158 -7.65 -16.25 4.01
N THR A 159 -7.60 -15.79 2.77
CA THR A 159 -6.41 -15.87 1.91
C THR A 159 -5.85 -14.49 1.59
N MET A 160 -4.54 -14.39 1.65
CA MET A 160 -3.74 -13.23 1.27
C MET A 160 -2.77 -13.62 0.16
N VAL A 161 -2.74 -12.85 -0.92
CA VAL A 161 -1.76 -12.97 -2.02
C VAL A 161 -1.05 -11.65 -2.21
N THR A 162 0.25 -11.70 -2.43
CA THR A 162 1.06 -10.52 -2.76
C THR A 162 1.86 -10.78 -4.01
N THR A 163 1.84 -9.84 -4.94
CA THR A 163 2.66 -9.87 -6.15
C THR A 163 3.53 -8.62 -6.21
N ILE A 164 4.80 -8.78 -6.58
CA ILE A 164 5.74 -7.67 -6.77
C ILE A 164 6.26 -7.72 -8.21
N ASP A 165 6.15 -6.61 -8.92
CA ASP A 165 6.56 -6.43 -10.33
C ASP A 165 5.90 -7.45 -11.30
N GLY A 166 4.74 -7.99 -10.92
CA GLY A 166 4.04 -9.02 -11.70
C GLY A 166 4.81 -10.35 -11.86
N LYS A 167 5.88 -10.56 -11.10
CA LYS A 167 6.80 -11.72 -11.23
C LYS A 167 6.92 -12.53 -9.95
N ASN A 168 7.16 -11.84 -8.85
CA ASN A 168 7.38 -12.47 -7.56
C ASN A 168 6.07 -12.48 -6.80
N SER A 169 5.55 -13.66 -6.52
CA SER A 169 4.29 -13.79 -5.79
C SER A 169 4.40 -14.75 -4.63
N GLY A 170 3.59 -14.53 -3.63
CA GLY A 170 3.46 -15.41 -2.49
C GLY A 170 2.08 -15.29 -1.88
N TRP A 171 1.69 -16.30 -1.13
CA TRP A 171 0.38 -16.35 -0.52
C TRP A 171 0.44 -16.96 0.88
N GLY A 172 -0.59 -16.72 1.66
CA GLY A 172 -0.82 -17.32 2.97
C GLY A 172 -2.29 -17.38 3.29
N ARG A 173 -2.64 -18.24 4.24
CA ARG A 173 -4.01 -18.46 4.67
C ARG A 173 -4.09 -18.50 6.18
N ASP A 174 -5.05 -17.74 6.75
CA ASP A 174 -5.33 -17.71 8.17
C ASP A 174 -6.77 -17.27 8.42
N GLU A 175 -7.45 -17.89 9.40
CA GLU A 175 -8.82 -17.54 9.77
C GLU A 175 -8.97 -16.10 10.24
N LEU A 176 -7.91 -15.52 10.83
CA LEU A 176 -7.88 -14.11 11.24
C LEU A 176 -8.18 -13.16 10.08
N PHE A 177 -7.83 -13.52 8.85
CA PHE A 177 -8.04 -12.67 7.68
C PHE A 177 -9.50 -12.46 7.31
N LYS A 178 -10.44 -13.28 7.86
CA LYS A 178 -11.88 -13.07 7.71
C LYS A 178 -12.41 -11.90 8.54
N THR A 179 -11.64 -11.41 9.50
CA THR A 179 -12.00 -10.26 10.35
C THR A 179 -12.04 -8.97 9.50
N GLU A 180 -12.96 -8.05 9.84
CA GLU A 180 -13.00 -6.72 9.22
C GLU A 180 -11.67 -5.98 9.46
N LYS A 181 -11.08 -5.47 8.39
CA LYS A 181 -9.86 -4.66 8.45
C LYS A 181 -10.24 -3.19 8.64
N ALA A 182 -9.48 -2.46 9.43
CA ALA A 182 -9.84 -1.08 9.80
C ALA A 182 -8.87 -0.03 9.25
N ASN A 183 -7.61 -0.34 9.12
CA ASN A 183 -6.62 0.66 8.74
C ASN A 183 -5.37 0.05 8.07
N PRO A 184 -5.35 -0.03 6.76
CA PRO A 184 -4.12 -0.32 6.04
C PRO A 184 -3.10 0.80 6.26
N GLY A 185 -1.82 0.44 6.38
CA GLY A 185 -0.76 1.40 6.67
C GLY A 185 0.53 1.12 5.93
N LEU A 186 1.24 2.19 5.57
CA LEU A 186 2.59 2.15 5.04
C LEU A 186 3.59 2.50 6.14
N THR A 187 4.73 1.81 6.14
CA THR A 187 5.83 2.09 7.07
C THR A 187 7.16 2.18 6.34
N CYS A 188 8.13 2.88 6.94
CA CYS A 188 9.49 2.95 6.46
C CYS A 188 10.46 2.96 7.66
N ALA A 189 11.45 2.08 7.65
CA ALA A 189 12.54 2.07 8.61
C ALA A 189 13.87 2.31 7.89
N GLY A 190 14.78 3.04 8.54
CA GLY A 190 16.06 3.48 7.98
C GLY A 190 15.97 4.89 7.38
N GLN A 191 16.70 5.18 6.29
CA GLN A 191 16.81 6.56 5.81
C GLN A 191 15.48 7.04 5.21
N SER A 192 15.09 6.52 4.05
CA SER A 192 13.82 6.91 3.41
C SER A 192 13.36 5.92 2.35
N ALA A 193 12.07 5.99 2.05
CA ALA A 193 11.46 5.41 0.87
C ALA A 193 10.49 6.41 0.25
N THR A 194 10.20 6.24 -1.04
CA THR A 194 9.17 7.02 -1.72
C THR A 194 8.08 6.09 -2.19
N PHE A 195 6.81 6.48 -1.97
CA PHE A 195 5.62 5.76 -2.41
C PHE A 195 4.81 6.62 -3.37
N ARG A 196 4.14 5.97 -4.34
CA ARG A 196 3.21 6.64 -5.27
C ARG A 196 2.13 5.69 -5.78
N ASN A 197 1.15 6.23 -6.49
CA ASN A 197 0.11 5.48 -7.19
C ASN A 197 -0.64 4.50 -6.27
N PHE A 198 -0.95 4.92 -5.04
CA PHE A 198 -1.71 4.09 -4.11
C PHE A 198 -3.15 3.99 -4.57
N SER A 199 -3.64 2.77 -4.76
CA SER A 199 -5.03 2.48 -5.07
C SER A 199 -5.57 1.37 -4.17
N LEU A 200 -6.86 1.47 -3.88
CA LEU A 200 -7.61 0.55 -3.04
C LEU A 200 -8.93 0.22 -3.71
N TRP A 201 -9.23 -1.05 -3.82
CA TRP A 201 -10.43 -1.58 -4.45
C TRP A 201 -11.14 -2.55 -3.52
N SER A 202 -12.49 -2.58 -3.54
CA SER A 202 -13.18 -3.77 -3.05
C SER A 202 -12.93 -4.93 -4.00
N ALA A 203 -12.91 -6.14 -3.45
CA ALA A 203 -12.62 -7.35 -4.21
C ALA A 203 -13.81 -8.30 -4.20
N LYS A 204 -13.91 -9.10 -5.28
CA LYS A 204 -14.77 -10.26 -5.36
C LYS A 204 -13.90 -11.49 -5.63
N ALA A 205 -14.20 -12.61 -4.97
CA ALA A 205 -13.55 -13.85 -5.31
C ALA A 205 -13.78 -14.16 -6.81
N GLU A 206 -12.77 -14.69 -7.47
CA GLU A 206 -13.00 -15.25 -8.81
C GLU A 206 -13.99 -16.41 -8.71
N PRO A 207 -14.92 -16.55 -9.68
CA PRO A 207 -15.93 -17.62 -9.68
C PRO A 207 -15.33 -19.01 -9.85
#